data_1fa515233fd8427e031d05315e422e5e
#
_entry.id   1fa515233fd8427e031d05315e422e5e
#
_cell.length_a   1.000
_cell.length_b   1.000
_cell.length_c   1.000
_cell.angle_alpha   90.00
_cell.angle_beta   90.00
_cell.angle_gamma   90.00
#
_symmetry.space_group_name_H-M   'P 1'
#
loop_
_entity.id
_entity.type
_entity.pdbx_description
1 polymer ?
#
loop_
_entity_poly.entity_id
_entity_poly.type
_entity_poly.pdbx_seq_one_letter_code
_entity_poly.pdbx_strand_id
1 'polypeptide(L)'
;MDKRNFIKTLGALSVSSLVSASELTKIKSVSLSLPNTKSDEELWTTVRSHYTLKDDYINLESGYYSIIPNPVLEHFIKHVKHVNIEGSYYMRNDLNKNKDRVISELAKLVGSTSDQIGITRNATESLDLVISGFQWERGDEAIYAKQDYGTMKEMFEQISSRYGVKTKIVSVPNHPKNDEEIVSIYESQITDNTKLIMICHMINITGQILP
;
A
#
# COMPACT_ATOMS: atom_id res chain seq x y z
N MET A 1 6.26 -16.61 0.17
CA MET A 1 6.60 -16.47 -1.27
C MET A 1 8.03 -16.00 -1.37
N ASP A 2 8.88 -16.67 -2.15
CA ASP A 2 10.29 -16.30 -2.29
C ASP A 2 10.39 -14.88 -2.93
N LYS A 3 11.35 -14.05 -2.45
CA LYS A 3 11.59 -12.66 -2.92
C LYS A 3 11.70 -12.58 -4.44
N ARG A 4 12.33 -13.57 -5.06
CA ARG A 4 12.49 -13.68 -6.51
C ARG A 4 11.16 -13.91 -7.24
N ASN A 5 10.30 -14.75 -6.70
CA ASN A 5 8.96 -15.01 -7.25
C ASN A 5 8.04 -13.81 -7.03
N PHE A 6 8.18 -13.08 -5.92
CA PHE A 6 7.46 -11.84 -5.67
C PHE A 6 7.81 -10.76 -6.70
N ILE A 7 9.11 -10.55 -6.98
CA ILE A 7 9.56 -9.56 -7.97
C ILE A 7 9.14 -9.98 -9.39
N LYS A 8 9.25 -11.27 -9.73
CA LYS A 8 8.76 -11.79 -11.02
C LYS A 8 7.25 -11.62 -11.17
N THR A 9 6.49 -11.85 -10.11
CA THR A 9 5.04 -11.69 -10.09
C THR A 9 4.66 -10.20 -10.21
N LEU A 10 5.31 -9.30 -9.49
CA LEU A 10 5.15 -7.85 -9.65
C LEU A 10 5.52 -7.38 -11.06
N GLY A 11 6.64 -7.84 -11.58
CA GLY A 11 7.06 -7.55 -12.95
C GLY A 11 6.10 -8.08 -14.01
N ALA A 12 5.55 -9.27 -13.82
CA ALA A 12 4.57 -9.88 -14.73
C ALA A 12 3.19 -9.23 -14.63
N LEU A 13 2.75 -8.82 -13.44
CA LEU A 13 1.45 -8.19 -13.20
C LEU A 13 1.38 -6.75 -13.71
N SER A 14 2.50 -6.03 -13.71
CA SER A 14 2.55 -4.68 -14.29
C SER A 14 2.33 -4.63 -15.80
N VAL A 15 2.15 -5.79 -16.45
CA VAL A 15 2.42 -5.88 -17.88
C VAL A 15 1.36 -6.55 -18.73
N SER A 16 0.65 -7.55 -18.23
CA SER A 16 -0.05 -8.46 -19.15
C SER A 16 -1.49 -8.12 -19.48
N SER A 17 -2.11 -7.10 -18.87
CA SER A 17 -3.56 -6.92 -18.98
C SER A 17 -4.06 -5.56 -19.48
N LEU A 18 -3.19 -4.71 -20.00
CA LEU A 18 -3.56 -3.31 -20.16
C LEU A 18 -3.72 -2.82 -21.60
N VAL A 19 -4.26 -3.58 -22.53
CA VAL A 19 -4.75 -2.93 -23.79
C VAL A 19 -5.78 -3.78 -24.51
N SER A 20 -7.02 -3.33 -24.56
CA SER A 20 -7.85 -3.46 -25.76
C SER A 20 -8.94 -2.39 -25.73
N ALA A 21 -8.83 -1.46 -26.61
CA ALA A 21 -9.80 -0.90 -27.52
C ALA A 21 -9.28 0.45 -28.04
N SER A 22 -9.05 0.50 -29.34
CA SER A 22 -8.90 1.64 -30.23
C SER A 22 -8.19 2.89 -29.66
N GLU A 23 -6.95 3.07 -30.01
CA GLU A 23 -6.04 4.21 -29.75
C GLU A 23 -5.20 4.17 -28.47
N LEU A 24 -5.66 3.67 -27.34
CA LEU A 24 -4.79 3.24 -26.24
C LEU A 24 -3.86 2.08 -26.66
N THR A 25 -4.14 1.46 -27.79
CA THR A 25 -3.36 0.38 -28.42
C THR A 25 -1.92 0.78 -28.79
N LYS A 26 -1.55 2.06 -28.71
CA LYS A 26 -0.16 2.51 -28.92
C LYS A 26 0.65 2.63 -27.62
N ILE A 27 0.02 2.55 -26.46
CA ILE A 27 0.74 2.52 -25.20
C ILE A 27 1.07 1.06 -24.90
N LYS A 28 2.25 0.61 -25.37
CA LYS A 28 2.77 -0.72 -25.02
C LYS A 28 2.80 -0.88 -23.51
N SER A 29 2.34 -2.03 -23.01
CA SER A 29 2.51 -2.41 -21.60
C SER A 29 3.98 -2.24 -21.20
N VAL A 30 4.24 -1.67 -20.01
CA VAL A 30 5.60 -1.59 -19.49
C VAL A 30 6.00 -2.99 -19.03
N SER A 31 6.89 -3.64 -19.78
CA SER A 31 7.51 -4.89 -19.35
C SER A 31 8.89 -4.58 -18.78
N LEU A 32 9.05 -4.81 -17.51
CA LEU A 32 10.38 -4.92 -16.93
C LEU A 32 10.90 -6.32 -17.27
N SER A 33 11.74 -6.43 -18.30
CA SER A 33 12.40 -7.70 -18.61
C SER A 33 13.41 -8.02 -17.50
N LEU A 34 13.05 -8.99 -16.64
CA LEU A 34 14.01 -9.52 -15.69
C LEU A 34 14.79 -10.65 -16.34
N PRO A 35 16.11 -10.74 -16.11
CA PRO A 35 16.94 -11.78 -16.70
C PRO A 35 16.51 -13.16 -16.18
N ASN A 36 16.52 -14.14 -17.06
CA ASN A 36 16.37 -15.54 -16.67
C ASN A 36 17.70 -16.06 -16.12
N THR A 37 18.13 -15.54 -14.98
CA THR A 37 19.39 -15.89 -14.36
C THR A 37 19.17 -16.60 -13.03
N LYS A 38 20.15 -17.43 -12.64
CA LYS A 38 20.23 -18.05 -11.31
C LYS A 38 21.03 -17.19 -10.33
N SER A 39 21.77 -16.19 -10.82
CA SER A 39 22.57 -15.29 -10.02
C SER A 39 21.73 -14.16 -9.43
N ASP A 40 21.75 -14.01 -8.12
CA ASP A 40 21.06 -12.91 -7.43
C ASP A 40 21.70 -11.56 -7.75
N GLU A 41 23.03 -11.52 -7.94
CA GLU A 41 23.76 -10.30 -8.28
C GLU A 41 23.33 -9.75 -9.65
N GLU A 42 23.24 -10.61 -10.66
CA GLU A 42 22.76 -10.21 -11.98
C GLU A 42 21.31 -9.74 -11.96
N LEU A 43 20.45 -10.42 -11.19
CA LEU A 43 19.06 -9.99 -10.97
C LEU A 43 18.99 -8.59 -10.38
N TRP A 44 19.70 -8.35 -9.29
CA TRP A 44 19.66 -7.05 -8.61
C TRP A 44 20.34 -5.94 -9.42
N THR A 45 21.38 -6.22 -10.16
CA THR A 45 22.00 -5.28 -11.11
C THR A 45 21.01 -4.87 -12.18
N THR A 46 20.26 -5.82 -12.74
CA THR A 46 19.20 -5.52 -13.72
C THR A 46 18.05 -4.71 -13.09
N VAL A 47 17.58 -5.10 -11.91
CA VAL A 47 16.55 -4.32 -11.19
C VAL A 47 17.03 -2.88 -10.98
N ARG A 48 18.27 -2.69 -10.49
CA ARG A 48 18.84 -1.36 -10.24
C ARG A 48 18.94 -0.50 -11.51
N SER A 49 19.24 -1.11 -12.66
CA SER A 49 19.34 -0.37 -13.94
C SER A 49 18.05 0.29 -14.40
N HIS A 50 16.89 -0.14 -13.85
CA HIS A 50 15.60 0.48 -14.14
C HIS A 50 15.33 1.76 -13.33
N TYR A 51 16.21 2.13 -12.40
CA TYR A 51 16.03 3.30 -11.54
C TYR A 51 17.09 4.36 -11.83
N THR A 52 16.71 5.61 -11.77
CA THR A 52 17.65 6.75 -11.73
C THR A 52 17.85 7.14 -10.28
N LEU A 53 19.02 6.86 -9.75
CA LEU A 53 19.39 7.13 -8.36
C LEU A 53 20.41 8.25 -8.30
N LYS A 54 20.45 8.99 -7.19
CA LYS A 54 21.54 9.91 -6.90
C LYS A 54 22.81 9.11 -6.54
N ASP A 55 23.97 9.67 -6.87
CA ASP A 55 25.26 9.04 -6.64
C ASP A 55 25.93 9.48 -5.31
N ASP A 56 25.43 10.58 -4.72
CA ASP A 56 26.02 11.22 -3.54
C ASP A 56 25.53 10.62 -2.20
N TYR A 57 24.52 9.75 -2.22
CA TYR A 57 24.04 9.02 -1.05
C TYR A 57 23.31 7.73 -1.42
N ILE A 58 23.20 6.83 -0.46
CA ILE A 58 22.41 5.60 -0.57
C ILE A 58 21.04 5.84 0.06
N ASN A 59 19.98 5.80 -0.75
CA ASN A 59 18.61 5.88 -0.24
C ASN A 59 18.17 4.53 0.33
N LEU A 60 17.97 4.45 1.63
CA LEU A 60 17.45 3.27 2.34
C LEU A 60 16.00 3.43 2.77
N GLU A 61 15.37 4.57 2.47
CA GLU A 61 13.98 4.83 2.81
C GLU A 61 13.10 4.89 1.57
N SER A 62 12.14 3.95 1.48
CA SER A 62 11.12 3.92 0.43
C SER A 62 9.69 3.87 0.98
N GLY A 63 9.54 3.92 2.30
CA GLY A 63 8.23 3.90 2.96
C GLY A 63 7.49 5.22 2.86
N TYR A 64 8.20 6.34 2.89
CA TYR A 64 7.62 7.68 2.83
C TYR A 64 7.48 8.17 1.38
N TYR A 65 8.57 8.17 0.61
CA TYR A 65 8.58 8.44 -0.81
C TYR A 65 9.35 7.36 -1.54
N SER A 66 8.66 6.56 -2.34
CA SER A 66 9.29 5.52 -3.15
C SER A 66 9.74 6.06 -4.50
N ILE A 67 10.99 5.80 -4.85
CA ILE A 67 11.47 6.00 -6.20
C ILE A 67 10.87 4.89 -7.07
N ILE A 68 10.25 5.26 -8.17
CA ILE A 68 9.63 4.30 -9.10
C ILE A 68 10.56 4.03 -10.30
N PRO A 69 10.47 2.83 -10.91
CA PRO A 69 11.26 2.50 -12.10
C PRO A 69 11.02 3.49 -13.25
N ASN A 70 12.08 3.85 -14.00
CA ASN A 70 12.00 4.78 -15.12
C ASN A 70 10.89 4.43 -16.15
N PRO A 71 10.72 3.16 -16.58
CA PRO A 71 9.64 2.82 -17.49
C PRO A 71 8.25 3.07 -16.90
N VAL A 72 8.07 2.87 -15.61
CA VAL A 72 6.80 3.16 -14.91
C VAL A 72 6.57 4.66 -14.82
N LEU A 73 7.61 5.45 -14.48
CA LEU A 73 7.55 6.91 -14.45
C LEU A 73 7.18 7.49 -15.80
N GLU A 74 7.84 7.06 -16.88
CA GLU A 74 7.54 7.50 -18.23
C GLU A 74 6.09 7.20 -18.64
N HIS A 75 5.61 6.03 -18.29
CA HIS A 75 4.24 5.61 -18.55
C HIS A 75 3.23 6.44 -17.78
N PHE A 76 3.50 6.71 -16.51
CA PHE A 76 2.69 7.59 -15.67
C PHE A 76 2.59 9.00 -16.27
N ILE A 77 3.73 9.58 -16.69
CA ILE A 77 3.76 10.90 -17.33
C ILE A 77 2.92 10.91 -18.62
N LYS A 78 2.99 9.86 -19.44
CA LYS A 78 2.14 9.72 -20.64
C LYS A 78 0.65 9.70 -20.29
N HIS A 79 0.27 8.97 -19.26
CA HIS A 79 -1.12 8.94 -18.79
C HIS A 79 -1.60 10.29 -18.27
N VAL A 80 -0.78 11.00 -17.51
CA VAL A 80 -1.10 12.35 -17.03
C VAL A 80 -1.36 13.29 -18.21
N LYS A 81 -0.50 13.27 -19.23
CA LYS A 81 -0.67 14.06 -20.47
C LYS A 81 -1.94 13.65 -21.23
N HIS A 82 -2.21 12.35 -21.34
CA HIS A 82 -3.41 11.84 -22.00
C HIS A 82 -4.69 12.32 -21.31
N VAL A 83 -4.78 12.13 -20.00
CA VAL A 83 -5.94 12.59 -19.22
C VAL A 83 -6.13 14.11 -19.31
N ASN A 84 -5.03 14.88 -19.34
CA ASN A 84 -5.09 16.33 -19.51
C ASN A 84 -5.62 16.76 -20.88
N ILE A 85 -5.34 16.00 -21.94
CA ILE A 85 -5.84 16.24 -23.30
C ILE A 85 -7.33 15.85 -23.40
N GLU A 86 -7.67 14.67 -22.92
CA GLU A 86 -9.02 14.12 -23.02
C GLU A 86 -10.03 14.77 -22.04
N GLY A 87 -9.53 15.24 -20.91
CA GLY A 87 -10.32 15.97 -19.91
C GLY A 87 -11.57 15.22 -19.46
N SER A 88 -12.71 15.90 -19.55
CA SER A 88 -14.00 15.34 -19.13
C SER A 88 -14.46 14.14 -19.96
N TYR A 89 -13.99 13.99 -21.18
CA TYR A 89 -14.32 12.82 -22.00
C TYR A 89 -13.76 11.55 -21.38
N TYR A 90 -12.48 11.54 -21.03
CA TYR A 90 -11.84 10.42 -20.33
C TYR A 90 -12.55 10.08 -19.01
N MET A 91 -12.84 11.11 -18.21
CA MET A 91 -13.48 10.92 -16.90
C MET A 91 -14.86 10.28 -16.98
N ARG A 92 -15.62 10.59 -18.04
CA ARG A 92 -16.99 10.07 -18.23
C ARG A 92 -17.06 8.73 -18.93
N ASN A 93 -16.09 8.43 -19.81
CA ASN A 93 -16.17 7.26 -20.68
C ASN A 93 -15.19 6.14 -20.33
N ASP A 94 -13.98 6.49 -19.88
CA ASP A 94 -12.87 5.52 -19.76
C ASP A 94 -12.37 5.30 -18.33
N LEU A 95 -12.52 6.28 -17.42
CA LEU A 95 -12.02 6.19 -16.05
C LEU A 95 -12.51 4.93 -15.34
N ASN A 96 -13.83 4.68 -15.33
CA ASN A 96 -14.37 3.55 -14.60
C ASN A 96 -13.89 2.21 -15.18
N LYS A 97 -13.86 2.06 -16.49
CA LYS A 97 -13.35 0.83 -17.15
C LYS A 97 -11.90 0.55 -16.76
N ASN A 98 -11.06 1.60 -16.75
CA ASN A 98 -9.66 1.49 -16.37
C ASN A 98 -9.51 1.17 -14.87
N LYS A 99 -10.33 1.80 -14.02
CA LYS A 99 -10.36 1.55 -12.59
C LYS A 99 -10.77 0.10 -12.29
N ASP A 100 -11.85 -0.40 -12.89
CA ASP A 100 -12.33 -1.77 -12.72
C ASP A 100 -11.28 -2.82 -13.10
N ARG A 101 -10.53 -2.54 -14.18
CA ARG A 101 -9.42 -3.41 -14.59
C ARG A 101 -8.31 -3.44 -13.55
N VAL A 102 -7.89 -2.28 -13.04
CA VAL A 102 -6.87 -2.21 -11.97
C VAL A 102 -7.34 -2.93 -10.71
N ILE A 103 -8.60 -2.73 -10.32
CA ILE A 103 -9.22 -3.43 -9.20
C ILE A 103 -9.15 -4.95 -9.40
N SER A 104 -9.51 -5.43 -10.58
CA SER A 104 -9.46 -6.87 -10.90
C SER A 104 -8.06 -7.46 -10.79
N GLU A 105 -7.03 -6.74 -11.27
CA GLU A 105 -5.64 -7.21 -11.15
C GLU A 105 -5.13 -7.17 -9.71
N LEU A 106 -5.48 -6.13 -8.94
CA LEU A 106 -5.14 -6.06 -7.51
C LEU A 106 -5.83 -7.16 -6.72
N ALA A 107 -7.09 -7.46 -6.99
CA ALA A 107 -7.83 -8.54 -6.34
C ALA A 107 -7.12 -9.88 -6.54
N LYS A 108 -6.70 -10.19 -7.77
CA LYS A 108 -5.91 -11.41 -8.05
C LYS A 108 -4.59 -11.43 -7.27
N LEU A 109 -3.90 -10.30 -7.20
CA LEU A 109 -2.61 -10.19 -6.51
C LEU A 109 -2.73 -10.50 -5.01
N VAL A 110 -3.79 -10.03 -4.37
CA VAL A 110 -4.00 -10.20 -2.92
C VAL A 110 -4.89 -11.41 -2.57
N GLY A 111 -5.31 -12.20 -3.56
CA GLY A 111 -6.15 -13.39 -3.34
C GLY A 111 -7.57 -13.06 -2.90
N SER A 112 -8.13 -11.94 -3.41
CA SER A 112 -9.45 -11.43 -3.07
C SER A 112 -10.36 -11.33 -4.31
N THR A 113 -11.55 -10.77 -4.16
CA THR A 113 -12.49 -10.49 -5.25
C THR A 113 -12.59 -8.98 -5.50
N SER A 114 -12.99 -8.58 -6.70
CA SER A 114 -13.00 -7.16 -7.10
C SER A 114 -13.93 -6.29 -6.25
N ASP A 115 -15.01 -6.84 -5.71
CA ASP A 115 -15.96 -6.16 -4.84
C ASP A 115 -15.39 -5.88 -3.44
N GLN A 116 -14.27 -6.50 -3.07
CA GLN A 116 -13.57 -6.30 -1.79
C GLN A 116 -12.38 -5.33 -1.90
N ILE A 117 -12.14 -4.75 -3.07
CA ILE A 117 -11.00 -3.87 -3.31
C ILE A 117 -11.46 -2.43 -3.50
N GLY A 118 -11.01 -1.54 -2.62
CA GLY A 118 -11.12 -0.09 -2.77
C GLY A 118 -9.78 0.53 -3.14
N ILE A 119 -9.74 1.37 -4.18
CA ILE A 119 -8.53 2.11 -4.55
C ILE A 119 -8.57 3.49 -3.91
N THR A 120 -7.53 3.82 -3.18
CA THR A 120 -7.28 5.12 -2.58
C THR A 120 -5.97 5.72 -3.07
N ARG A 121 -5.69 6.96 -2.72
CA ARG A 121 -4.46 7.63 -3.11
C ARG A 121 -3.23 7.14 -2.32
N ASN A 122 -3.44 6.74 -1.07
CA ASN A 122 -2.38 6.26 -0.18
C ASN A 122 -2.96 5.56 1.07
N ALA A 123 -2.09 4.97 1.88
CA ALA A 123 -2.48 4.28 3.11
C ALA A 123 -3.16 5.22 4.14
N THR A 124 -2.74 6.48 4.22
CA THR A 124 -3.37 7.45 5.12
C THR A 124 -4.85 7.64 4.78
N GLU A 125 -5.19 7.86 3.51
CA GLU A 125 -6.57 7.97 3.08
C GLU A 125 -7.37 6.69 3.34
N SER A 126 -6.77 5.51 3.10
CA SER A 126 -7.43 4.23 3.38
C SER A 126 -7.78 4.06 4.85
N LEU A 127 -6.85 4.38 5.74
CA LEU A 127 -7.06 4.30 7.19
C LEU A 127 -8.05 5.35 7.67
N ASP A 128 -7.98 6.58 7.15
CA ASP A 128 -8.93 7.64 7.45
C ASP A 128 -10.35 7.26 7.08
N LEU A 129 -10.56 6.64 5.93
CA LEU A 129 -11.88 6.16 5.51
C LEU A 129 -12.46 5.14 6.48
N VAL A 130 -11.62 4.23 7.01
CA VAL A 130 -12.06 3.25 7.99
C VAL A 130 -12.30 3.90 9.35
N ILE A 131 -11.33 4.65 9.87
CA ILE A 131 -11.39 5.25 11.22
C ILE A 131 -12.51 6.29 11.30
N SER A 132 -12.61 7.19 10.32
CA SER A 132 -13.65 8.24 10.31
C SER A 132 -15.00 7.74 9.88
N GLY A 133 -15.06 6.70 9.03
CA GLY A 133 -16.31 6.12 8.54
C GLY A 133 -16.98 5.16 9.53
N PHE A 134 -16.29 4.76 10.60
CA PHE A 134 -16.86 3.91 11.62
C PHE A 134 -17.91 4.68 12.43
N GLN A 135 -19.02 4.02 12.76
CA GLN A 135 -20.08 4.62 13.57
C GLN A 135 -19.71 4.53 15.06
N TRP A 136 -18.97 5.53 15.52
CA TRP A 136 -18.50 5.61 16.91
C TRP A 136 -19.60 6.07 17.85
N GLU A 137 -19.66 5.39 19.01
CA GLU A 137 -20.48 5.79 20.14
C GLU A 137 -19.59 6.22 21.32
N ARG A 138 -20.15 7.05 22.19
CA ARG A 138 -19.43 7.47 23.40
C ARG A 138 -19.08 6.27 24.27
N GLY A 139 -17.81 6.09 24.58
CA GLY A 139 -17.33 4.99 25.39
C GLY A 139 -16.80 3.81 24.62
N ASP A 140 -16.99 3.77 23.30
CA ASP A 140 -16.29 2.82 22.42
C ASP A 140 -14.78 2.93 22.60
N GLU A 141 -14.08 1.83 22.34
CA GLU A 141 -12.64 1.74 22.52
C GLU A 141 -11.93 1.41 21.19
N ALA A 142 -10.80 2.09 20.97
CA ALA A 142 -9.89 1.80 19.87
C ALA A 142 -8.49 1.51 20.42
N ILE A 143 -7.84 0.46 19.91
CA ILE A 143 -6.49 0.03 20.29
C ILE A 143 -5.54 0.31 19.15
N TYR A 144 -4.38 0.90 19.45
CA TYR A 144 -3.28 1.08 18.52
C TYR A 144 -1.94 1.10 19.26
N ALA A 145 -0.82 0.97 18.51
CA ALA A 145 0.50 0.95 19.12
C ALA A 145 1.15 2.34 19.19
N LYS A 146 1.96 2.55 20.22
CA LYS A 146 2.81 3.75 20.35
C LYS A 146 3.71 3.96 19.12
N GLN A 147 4.12 2.85 18.49
CA GLN A 147 4.99 2.82 17.33
C GLN A 147 4.27 3.06 16.01
N ASP A 148 2.93 3.14 16.00
CA ASP A 148 2.16 3.40 14.80
C ASP A 148 2.41 4.80 14.23
N TYR A 149 2.09 4.96 12.95
CA TYR A 149 2.34 6.18 12.21
C TYR A 149 1.64 7.40 12.83
N GLY A 150 2.38 8.50 12.98
CA GLY A 150 1.93 9.69 13.71
C GLY A 150 0.56 10.21 13.30
N THR A 151 0.33 10.38 12.00
CA THR A 151 -0.93 10.89 11.45
C THR A 151 -2.14 10.02 11.86
N MET A 152 -1.96 8.71 11.96
CA MET A 152 -3.03 7.82 12.39
C MET A 152 -3.33 7.98 13.89
N LYS A 153 -2.32 8.21 14.71
CA LYS A 153 -2.51 8.52 16.14
C LYS A 153 -3.29 9.83 16.33
N GLU A 154 -2.96 10.85 15.55
CA GLU A 154 -3.70 12.12 15.53
C GLU A 154 -5.16 11.93 15.10
N MET A 155 -5.44 11.03 14.16
CA MET A 155 -6.80 10.66 13.77
C MET A 155 -7.57 10.02 14.94
N PHE A 156 -6.95 9.10 15.69
CA PHE A 156 -7.57 8.53 16.88
C PHE A 156 -7.81 9.57 17.97
N GLU A 157 -6.92 10.53 18.16
CA GLU A 157 -7.12 11.66 19.07
C GLU A 157 -8.32 12.52 18.64
N GLN A 158 -8.47 12.74 17.32
CA GLN A 158 -9.59 13.48 16.78
C GLN A 158 -10.94 12.78 17.05
N ILE A 159 -11.06 11.48 16.77
CA ILE A 159 -12.30 10.75 17.06
C ILE A 159 -12.58 10.64 18.57
N SER A 160 -11.53 10.53 19.39
CA SER A 160 -11.65 10.58 20.84
C SER A 160 -12.28 11.90 21.30
N SER A 161 -11.75 13.02 20.79
CA SER A 161 -12.26 14.35 21.12
C SER A 161 -13.70 14.58 20.61
N ARG A 162 -14.04 14.13 19.42
CA ARG A 162 -15.34 14.37 18.78
C ARG A 162 -16.46 13.48 19.29
N TYR A 163 -16.15 12.20 19.50
CA TYR A 163 -17.16 11.18 19.79
C TYR A 163 -17.05 10.61 21.21
N GLY A 164 -15.97 10.92 21.94
CA GLY A 164 -15.74 10.37 23.27
C GLY A 164 -15.26 8.92 23.27
N VAL A 165 -14.59 8.53 22.18
CA VAL A 165 -13.93 7.24 22.05
C VAL A 165 -12.72 7.19 23.01
N LYS A 166 -12.52 6.06 23.67
CA LYS A 166 -11.37 5.81 24.52
C LYS A 166 -10.26 5.13 23.74
N THR A 167 -9.11 5.77 23.65
CA THR A 167 -7.94 5.19 22.97
C THR A 167 -7.10 4.40 23.97
N LYS A 168 -6.75 3.18 23.62
CA LYS A 168 -5.83 2.31 24.36
C LYS A 168 -4.54 2.15 23.58
N ILE A 169 -3.45 2.64 24.15
CA ILE A 169 -2.15 2.68 23.47
C ILE A 169 -1.28 1.56 24.01
N VAL A 170 -0.95 0.59 23.18
CA VAL A 170 -0.02 -0.48 23.50
C VAL A 170 1.41 -0.11 23.12
N SER A 171 2.40 -0.78 23.69
CA SER A 171 3.80 -0.62 23.34
C SER A 171 4.37 -1.97 22.87
N VAL A 172 4.71 -2.07 21.59
CA VAL A 172 5.30 -3.28 21.02
C VAL A 172 6.80 -3.29 21.31
N PRO A 173 7.37 -4.36 21.91
CA PRO A 173 8.81 -4.46 22.14
C PRO A 173 9.56 -4.64 20.81
N ASN A 174 10.72 -3.98 20.68
CA ASN A 174 11.57 -4.13 19.49
C ASN A 174 12.15 -5.54 19.32
N HIS A 175 12.32 -6.26 20.44
CA HIS A 175 12.86 -7.60 20.49
C HIS A 175 11.93 -8.48 21.36
N PRO A 176 10.77 -8.89 20.81
CA PRO A 176 9.88 -9.79 21.54
C PRO A 176 10.52 -11.17 21.71
N LYS A 177 10.16 -11.86 22.76
CA LYS A 177 10.63 -13.24 23.01
C LYS A 177 10.07 -14.23 21.99
N ASN A 178 8.83 -13.99 21.57
CA ASN A 178 8.06 -14.79 20.61
C ASN A 178 6.87 -13.96 20.10
N ASP A 179 6.12 -14.52 19.19
CA ASP A 179 4.93 -13.89 18.59
C ASP A 179 3.80 -13.73 19.63
N GLU A 180 3.67 -14.68 20.54
CA GLU A 180 2.65 -14.68 21.60
C GLU A 180 2.80 -13.49 22.55
N GLU A 181 4.03 -13.00 22.78
CA GLU A 181 4.25 -11.78 23.57
C GLU A 181 3.59 -10.56 22.91
N ILE A 182 3.69 -10.44 21.58
CA ILE A 182 3.05 -9.34 20.83
C ILE A 182 1.53 -9.49 20.87
N VAL A 183 1.02 -10.69 20.60
CA VAL A 183 -0.42 -10.97 20.60
C VAL A 183 -1.02 -10.64 21.96
N SER A 184 -0.40 -11.11 23.06
CA SER A 184 -0.90 -10.88 24.42
C SER A 184 -0.94 -9.41 24.83
N ILE A 185 -0.04 -8.57 24.30
CA ILE A 185 -0.04 -7.12 24.53
C ILE A 185 -1.34 -6.48 24.01
N TYR A 186 -1.76 -6.82 22.79
CA TYR A 186 -3.02 -6.33 22.24
C TYR A 186 -4.23 -6.98 22.92
N GLU A 187 -4.20 -8.29 23.09
CA GLU A 187 -5.31 -9.07 23.68
C GLU A 187 -5.65 -8.59 25.08
N SER A 188 -4.64 -8.26 25.90
CA SER A 188 -4.84 -7.74 27.26
C SER A 188 -5.62 -6.42 27.33
N GLN A 189 -5.73 -5.69 26.20
CA GLN A 189 -6.45 -4.43 26.13
C GLN A 189 -7.88 -4.57 25.58
N ILE A 190 -8.23 -5.74 25.04
CA ILE A 190 -9.55 -5.98 24.45
C ILE A 190 -10.60 -6.08 25.57
N THR A 191 -11.71 -5.38 25.38
CA THR A 191 -12.91 -5.46 26.22
C THR A 191 -14.16 -5.52 25.35
N ASP A 192 -15.33 -5.66 25.95
CA ASP A 192 -16.62 -5.64 25.25
C ASP A 192 -16.89 -4.32 24.49
N ASN A 193 -16.21 -3.23 24.89
CA ASN A 193 -16.31 -1.92 24.26
C ASN A 193 -15.32 -1.72 23.11
N THR A 194 -14.38 -2.64 22.91
CA THR A 194 -13.38 -2.54 21.83
C THR A 194 -14.05 -2.74 20.46
N LYS A 195 -13.97 -1.73 19.61
CA LYS A 195 -14.60 -1.73 18.29
C LYS A 195 -13.58 -1.77 17.15
N LEU A 196 -12.38 -1.27 17.39
CA LEU A 196 -11.34 -1.22 16.35
C LEU A 196 -9.97 -1.46 16.94
N ILE A 197 -9.18 -2.28 16.27
CA ILE A 197 -7.76 -2.49 16.55
C ILE A 197 -6.99 -2.16 15.28
N MET A 198 -6.09 -1.19 15.37
CA MET A 198 -5.16 -0.89 14.29
C MET A 198 -3.84 -1.64 14.54
N ILE A 199 -3.41 -2.41 13.57
CA ILE A 199 -2.16 -3.16 13.62
C ILE A 199 -1.35 -2.85 12.36
N CYS A 200 -0.13 -2.38 12.55
CA CYS A 200 0.81 -2.16 11.45
C CYS A 200 1.50 -3.48 11.11
N HIS A 201 1.32 -4.00 9.89
CA HIS A 201 2.01 -5.22 9.47
C HIS A 201 3.54 -5.08 9.54
N MET A 202 4.07 -3.93 9.11
CA MET A 202 5.47 -3.57 9.25
C MET A 202 5.57 -2.18 9.88
N ILE A 203 6.14 -2.10 11.07
CA ILE A 203 6.30 -0.85 11.80
C ILE A 203 7.32 0.04 11.05
N ASN A 204 6.90 1.23 10.64
CA ASN A 204 7.70 2.11 9.78
C ASN A 204 9.02 2.59 10.44
N ILE A 205 9.06 2.76 11.76
CA ILE A 205 10.24 3.27 12.47
C ILE A 205 11.27 2.20 12.82
N THR A 206 10.88 0.92 12.83
CA THR A 206 11.76 -0.20 13.23
C THR A 206 11.97 -1.22 12.13
N GLY A 207 11.07 -1.29 11.14
CA GLY A 207 11.04 -2.35 10.14
C GLY A 207 10.58 -3.71 10.68
N GLN A 208 10.11 -3.75 11.94
CA GLN A 208 9.61 -4.97 12.57
C GLN A 208 8.32 -5.42 11.89
N ILE A 209 8.26 -6.68 11.49
CA ILE A 209 7.06 -7.33 10.96
C ILE A 209 6.34 -7.98 12.13
N LEU A 210 5.06 -7.65 12.29
CA LEU A 210 4.21 -8.24 13.33
C LEU A 210 3.61 -9.56 12.84
N PRO A 211 3.34 -10.51 13.75
CA PRO A 211 2.82 -11.84 13.43
C PRO A 211 1.41 -11.83 12.80
#